data_ce86d7c0f2b575d2ddcc063633d736bc
#
_entry.id   ce86d7c0f2b575d2ddcc063633d736bc
#
_cell.length_a   1.000
_cell.length_b   1.000
_cell.length_c   1.000
_cell.angle_alpha   90.00
_cell.angle_beta   90.00
_cell.angle_gamma   90.00
#
_symmetry.space_group_name_H-M   'P 1'
#
loop_
_entity.id
_entity.type
_entity.pdbx_description
1 polymer ?
#
loop_
_entity_poly.entity_id
_entity_poly.type
_entity_poly.pdbx_seq_one_letter_code
_entity_poly.pdbx_strand_id
1 'polypeptide(L)'
;VKESSIKKKRIAVMMGGLSREREISLKTGKAILKALTEKGYTVTPIDVGEDITEKLVKEKIECAFLALHGRFGEDGTIQGMLELMRIPYTGSGVLASALAMHKIMSKKFFRCEKIPTPRFEVFQREEIKKDLLKKISLPLPVVVKPAREGSTIGVSIVQKDEELGPALKRAGEYDEEILVEEFMKGKEITVGILEDIPLPVIEIVPKSGFYDYHSKYTKGETQYILPARISRERYLYAQEISLKAFQILGCSGVARVDLMTDENENPFVIDVNTMPGMTETSLLPKAASYAGIPFEDLVERILLGASLKMEGGK
;
A
#
# COMPACT_ATOMS: atom_id res chain seq x y z
N VAL A 1 1.50 17.51 16.26
CA VAL A 1 1.03 18.91 16.03
C VAL A 1 -0.32 19.03 16.73
N LYS A 2 -0.50 20.08 17.58
CA LYS A 2 -1.80 20.27 18.27
C LYS A 2 -2.88 20.62 17.24
N GLU A 3 -4.07 20.04 17.32
CA GLU A 3 -5.21 20.24 16.44
C GLU A 3 -5.48 21.72 16.11
N SER A 4 -5.44 22.58 17.13
CA SER A 4 -5.65 24.03 16.99
C SER A 4 -4.59 24.72 16.10
N SER A 5 -3.41 24.15 15.93
CA SER A 5 -2.36 24.74 15.11
C SER A 5 -2.49 24.31 13.63
N ILE A 6 -2.91 23.08 13.36
CA ILE A 6 -3.06 22.60 11.98
C ILE A 6 -4.32 23.17 11.30
N LYS A 7 -5.39 23.46 12.06
CA LYS A 7 -6.61 24.10 11.53
C LYS A 7 -6.36 25.50 10.93
N LYS A 8 -5.27 26.16 11.33
CA LYS A 8 -4.90 27.48 10.80
C LYS A 8 -4.04 27.41 9.53
N LYS A 9 -3.58 26.21 9.17
CA LYS A 9 -2.71 26.00 8.01
C LYS A 9 -3.49 25.86 6.72
N ARG A 10 -2.87 26.23 5.60
CA ARG A 10 -3.33 25.89 4.25
C ARG A 10 -2.86 24.49 3.92
N ILE A 11 -3.81 23.58 3.79
CA ILE A 11 -3.56 22.16 3.60
C ILE A 11 -3.82 21.81 2.14
N ALA A 12 -2.83 21.23 1.47
CA ALA A 12 -3.05 20.61 0.17
C ALA A 12 -3.59 19.19 0.34
N VAL A 13 -4.67 18.84 -0.37
CA VAL A 13 -5.01 17.44 -0.64
C VAL A 13 -4.43 17.11 -2.02
N MET A 14 -3.28 16.42 -2.01
CA MET A 14 -2.52 16.08 -3.21
C MET A 14 -3.08 14.80 -3.82
N MET A 15 -3.62 14.89 -5.03
CA MET A 15 -4.32 13.80 -5.72
C MET A 15 -3.97 13.77 -7.21
N GLY A 16 -4.47 12.78 -7.95
CA GLY A 16 -4.19 12.59 -9.37
C GLY A 16 -2.83 11.93 -9.57
N GLY A 17 -1.85 12.68 -10.01
CA GLY A 17 -0.50 12.17 -10.23
C GLY A 17 -0.30 11.56 -11.63
N LEU A 18 0.93 11.07 -11.87
CA LEU A 18 1.39 10.57 -13.17
C LEU A 18 1.29 9.04 -13.31
N SER A 19 0.83 8.35 -12.25
CA SER A 19 0.73 6.89 -12.26
C SER A 19 -0.51 6.39 -13.01
N ARG A 20 -0.54 5.10 -13.30
CA ARG A 20 -1.71 4.42 -13.89
C ARG A 20 -2.92 4.37 -12.93
N GLU A 21 -2.72 4.67 -11.65
CA GLU A 21 -3.76 4.68 -10.61
C GLU A 21 -4.37 6.08 -10.39
N ARG A 22 -4.12 7.03 -11.33
CA ARG A 22 -4.58 8.42 -11.27
C ARG A 22 -6.08 8.56 -10.93
N GLU A 23 -6.94 7.79 -11.56
CA GLU A 23 -8.39 7.85 -11.33
C GLU A 23 -8.79 7.43 -9.90
N ILE A 24 -8.07 6.47 -9.34
CA ILE A 24 -8.29 6.04 -7.95
C ILE A 24 -7.81 7.12 -6.98
N SER A 25 -6.67 7.74 -7.28
CA SER A 25 -6.13 8.86 -6.52
C SER A 25 -7.10 10.05 -6.49
N LEU A 26 -7.69 10.41 -7.64
CA LEU A 26 -8.67 11.48 -7.71
C LEU A 26 -9.94 11.17 -6.88
N LYS A 27 -10.41 9.92 -6.88
CA LYS A 27 -11.55 9.49 -6.04
C LYS A 27 -11.20 9.56 -4.56
N THR A 28 -10.05 9.03 -4.17
CA THR A 28 -9.52 9.09 -2.80
C THR A 28 -9.39 10.54 -2.33
N GLY A 29 -8.75 11.41 -3.13
CA GLY A 29 -8.54 12.81 -2.79
C GLY A 29 -9.83 13.59 -2.63
N LYS A 30 -10.85 13.35 -3.49
CA LYS A 30 -12.17 13.98 -3.35
C LYS A 30 -12.88 13.59 -2.06
N ALA A 31 -12.79 12.32 -1.64
CA ALA A 31 -13.39 11.87 -0.39
C ALA A 31 -12.70 12.53 0.82
N ILE A 32 -11.37 12.59 0.83
CA ILE A 32 -10.57 13.25 1.86
C ILE A 32 -10.88 14.76 1.91
N LEU A 33 -10.89 15.42 0.75
CA LEU A 33 -11.21 16.85 0.63
C LEU A 33 -12.56 17.16 1.28
N LYS A 34 -13.60 16.38 0.97
CA LYS A 34 -14.92 16.51 1.56
C LYS A 34 -14.88 16.39 3.07
N ALA A 35 -14.28 15.31 3.60
CA ALA A 35 -14.21 15.04 5.03
C ALA A 35 -13.49 16.16 5.81
N LEU A 36 -12.37 16.67 5.30
CA LEU A 36 -11.62 17.75 5.94
C LEU A 36 -12.38 19.08 5.87
N THR A 37 -13.07 19.36 4.75
CA THR A 37 -13.92 20.56 4.64
C THR A 37 -15.07 20.55 5.64
N GLU A 38 -15.75 19.41 5.81
CA GLU A 38 -16.84 19.23 6.79
C GLU A 38 -16.34 19.37 8.25
N LYS A 39 -15.07 19.04 8.53
CA LYS A 39 -14.43 19.28 9.81
C LYS A 39 -13.86 20.69 9.99
N GLY A 40 -14.07 21.58 9.02
CA GLY A 40 -13.69 23.00 9.12
C GLY A 40 -12.21 23.29 8.84
N TYR A 41 -11.49 22.40 8.15
CA TYR A 41 -10.12 22.68 7.71
C TYR A 41 -10.08 23.50 6.42
N THR A 42 -9.06 24.36 6.28
CA THR A 42 -8.79 25.10 5.03
C THR A 42 -8.00 24.19 4.09
N VAL A 43 -8.68 23.57 3.14
CA VAL A 43 -8.08 22.59 2.23
C VAL A 43 -8.16 23.02 0.77
N THR A 44 -7.09 22.79 0.02
CA THR A 44 -6.98 23.08 -1.41
C THR A 44 -6.70 21.77 -2.17
N PRO A 45 -7.53 21.40 -3.16
CA PRO A 45 -7.23 20.26 -4.01
C PRO A 45 -6.07 20.60 -4.95
N ILE A 46 -5.05 19.75 -4.96
CA ILE A 46 -3.87 19.87 -5.82
C ILE A 46 -3.76 18.64 -6.70
N ASP A 47 -3.99 18.80 -7.99
CA ASP A 47 -3.70 17.76 -8.97
C ASP A 47 -2.20 17.77 -9.28
N VAL A 48 -1.53 16.66 -8.95
CA VAL A 48 -0.08 16.50 -9.02
C VAL A 48 0.34 16.28 -10.48
N GLY A 49 1.16 17.18 -10.99
CA GLY A 49 1.78 17.14 -12.30
C GLY A 49 3.24 17.60 -12.22
N GLU A 50 3.86 17.81 -13.36
CA GLU A 50 5.25 18.30 -13.46
C GLU A 50 5.45 19.69 -12.82
N ASP A 51 4.38 20.49 -12.78
CA ASP A 51 4.31 21.83 -12.22
C ASP A 51 4.00 21.88 -10.71
N ILE A 52 4.11 20.74 -10.01
CA ILE A 52 3.66 20.60 -8.62
C ILE A 52 4.32 21.59 -7.66
N THR A 53 5.62 21.84 -7.80
CA THR A 53 6.36 22.77 -6.93
C THR A 53 5.84 24.20 -7.07
N GLU A 54 5.57 24.65 -8.29
CA GLU A 54 4.99 25.98 -8.58
C GLU A 54 3.59 26.13 -7.96
N LYS A 55 2.76 25.12 -8.09
CA LYS A 55 1.41 25.09 -7.49
C LYS A 55 1.47 25.22 -5.97
N LEU A 56 2.33 24.43 -5.30
CA LEU A 56 2.46 24.45 -3.85
C LEU A 56 2.93 25.83 -3.33
N VAL A 57 3.88 26.47 -4.03
CA VAL A 57 4.36 27.82 -3.69
C VAL A 57 3.28 28.88 -3.94
N LYS A 58 2.60 28.83 -5.10
CA LYS A 58 1.53 29.79 -5.47
C LYS A 58 0.38 29.75 -4.46
N GLU A 59 -0.04 28.56 -4.08
CA GLU A 59 -1.13 28.34 -3.11
C GLU A 59 -0.67 28.51 -1.65
N LYS A 60 0.64 28.78 -1.42
CA LYS A 60 1.27 28.96 -0.11
C LYS A 60 0.96 27.79 0.85
N ILE A 61 1.10 26.57 0.38
CA ILE A 61 0.78 25.35 1.13
C ILE A 61 1.75 25.17 2.30
N GLU A 62 1.19 24.86 3.46
CA GLU A 62 1.92 24.71 4.72
C GLU A 62 1.88 23.27 5.28
N CYS A 63 1.02 22.41 4.70
CA CYS A 63 0.88 21.00 5.04
C CYS A 63 0.28 20.25 3.87
N ALA A 64 0.65 18.99 3.65
CA ALA A 64 0.15 18.17 2.58
C ALA A 64 -0.51 16.88 3.09
N PHE A 65 -1.75 16.63 2.68
CA PHE A 65 -2.36 15.32 2.78
C PHE A 65 -2.13 14.56 1.48
N LEU A 66 -1.40 13.46 1.54
CA LEU A 66 -1.09 12.63 0.37
C LEU A 66 -2.23 11.65 0.08
N ALA A 67 -2.84 11.77 -1.09
CA ALA A 67 -3.90 10.90 -1.59
C ALA A 67 -3.53 10.29 -2.95
N LEU A 68 -2.23 10.12 -3.17
CA LEU A 68 -1.65 9.58 -4.40
C LEU A 68 -1.58 8.06 -4.36
N HIS A 69 -1.41 7.42 -5.51
CA HIS A 69 -1.21 5.98 -5.63
C HIS A 69 -0.16 5.65 -6.69
N GLY A 70 0.59 4.56 -6.47
CA GLY A 70 1.58 4.06 -7.40
C GLY A 70 2.85 4.92 -7.52
N ARG A 71 3.52 4.80 -8.65
CA ARG A 71 4.80 5.50 -8.91
C ARG A 71 4.69 7.00 -8.74
N PHE A 72 5.75 7.63 -8.27
CA PHE A 72 5.88 9.04 -7.88
C PHE A 72 5.03 9.45 -6.67
N GLY A 73 4.03 8.65 -6.28
CA GLY A 73 3.19 8.91 -5.12
C GLY A 73 3.62 8.12 -3.88
N GLU A 74 3.79 6.80 -4.02
CA GLU A 74 4.04 5.86 -2.92
C GLU A 74 5.50 5.42 -2.79
N ASP A 75 6.38 5.85 -3.68
CA ASP A 75 7.76 5.36 -3.82
C ASP A 75 8.84 6.26 -3.18
N GLY A 76 8.44 7.29 -2.44
CA GLY A 76 9.35 8.22 -1.78
C GLY A 76 9.65 9.49 -2.60
N THR A 77 9.27 9.55 -3.88
CA THR A 77 9.59 10.68 -4.76
C THR A 77 8.89 11.96 -4.31
N ILE A 78 7.57 11.93 -4.15
CA ILE A 78 6.81 13.11 -3.69
C ILE A 78 7.18 13.49 -2.25
N GLN A 79 7.46 12.50 -1.41
CA GLN A 79 7.90 12.70 -0.03
C GLN A 79 9.23 13.45 0.01
N GLY A 80 10.20 13.05 -0.82
CA GLY A 80 11.51 13.72 -0.92
C GLY A 80 11.40 15.18 -1.38
N MET A 81 10.53 15.48 -2.32
CA MET A 81 10.23 16.85 -2.74
C MET A 81 9.65 17.68 -1.59
N LEU A 82 8.69 17.14 -0.84
CA LEU A 82 8.06 17.83 0.29
C LEU A 82 9.06 18.06 1.44
N GLU A 83 9.98 17.12 1.69
CA GLU A 83 11.10 17.31 2.65
C GLU A 83 11.96 18.51 2.27
N LEU A 84 12.38 18.61 1.00
CA LEU A 84 13.18 19.74 0.50
C LEU A 84 12.42 21.06 0.56
N MET A 85 11.12 21.05 0.30
CA MET A 85 10.25 22.22 0.40
C MET A 85 9.85 22.56 1.83
N ARG A 86 10.25 21.75 2.82
CA ARG A 86 9.89 21.92 4.25
C ARG A 86 8.39 21.94 4.51
N ILE A 87 7.62 21.20 3.71
CA ILE A 87 6.16 21.04 3.85
C ILE A 87 5.89 19.73 4.57
N PRO A 88 5.39 19.73 5.82
CA PRO A 88 4.97 18.53 6.54
C PRO A 88 3.89 17.79 5.76
N TYR A 89 3.92 16.45 5.79
CA TYR A 89 3.00 15.61 5.03
C TYR A 89 2.53 14.38 5.82
N THR A 90 1.42 13.80 5.40
CA THR A 90 0.82 12.61 6.00
C THR A 90 1.50 11.33 5.54
N GLY A 91 1.48 10.30 6.40
CA GLY A 91 1.96 8.96 6.06
C GLY A 91 3.46 8.77 6.23
N SER A 92 3.99 7.79 5.53
CA SER A 92 5.38 7.33 5.64
C SER A 92 6.38 8.26 4.95
N GLY A 93 7.62 8.27 5.44
CA GLY A 93 8.72 9.06 4.88
C GLY A 93 9.35 8.44 3.63
N VAL A 94 10.40 9.08 3.12
CA VAL A 94 11.07 8.72 1.85
C VAL A 94 11.52 7.26 1.84
N LEU A 95 12.33 6.86 2.82
CA LEU A 95 12.89 5.49 2.86
C LEU A 95 11.80 4.43 3.02
N ALA A 96 10.86 4.64 3.94
CA ALA A 96 9.79 3.69 4.20
C ALA A 96 8.90 3.49 2.96
N SER A 97 8.54 4.56 2.27
CA SER A 97 7.76 4.52 1.03
C SER A 97 8.50 3.77 -0.07
N ALA A 98 9.79 4.07 -0.28
CA ALA A 98 10.62 3.38 -1.26
C ALA A 98 10.77 1.88 -0.96
N LEU A 99 11.00 1.52 0.30
CA LEU A 99 11.12 0.11 0.73
C LEU A 99 9.80 -0.63 0.58
N ALA A 100 8.69 -0.04 1.02
CA ALA A 100 7.37 -0.67 0.93
C ALA A 100 6.93 -0.90 -0.53
N MET A 101 7.17 0.08 -1.41
CA MET A 101 6.86 -0.06 -2.84
C MET A 101 7.67 -1.17 -3.51
N HIS A 102 8.88 -1.43 -3.04
CA HIS A 102 9.80 -2.41 -3.62
C HIS A 102 9.65 -3.79 -2.96
N LYS A 103 8.76 -4.63 -3.48
CA LYS A 103 8.40 -5.95 -2.91
C LYS A 103 9.59 -6.84 -2.56
N ILE A 104 10.63 -6.86 -3.40
CA ILE A 104 11.83 -7.67 -3.16
C ILE A 104 12.57 -7.16 -1.92
N MET A 105 12.72 -5.84 -1.78
CA MET A 105 13.41 -5.25 -0.63
C MET A 105 12.60 -5.46 0.65
N SER A 106 11.28 -5.19 0.64
CA SER A 106 10.40 -5.49 1.77
C SER A 106 10.54 -6.93 2.24
N LYS A 107 10.46 -7.89 1.31
CA LYS A 107 10.59 -9.34 1.63
C LYS A 107 11.98 -9.72 2.16
N LYS A 108 13.07 -9.09 1.69
CA LYS A 108 14.40 -9.28 2.27
C LYS A 108 14.45 -8.80 3.72
N PHE A 109 13.87 -7.63 4.04
CA PHE A 109 13.74 -7.15 5.42
C PHE A 109 12.88 -8.09 6.27
N PHE A 110 11.73 -8.55 5.75
CA PHE A 110 10.88 -9.50 6.47
C PHE A 110 11.64 -10.78 6.83
N ARG A 111 12.42 -11.34 5.90
CA ARG A 111 13.25 -12.53 6.17
C ARG A 111 14.32 -12.28 7.23
N CYS A 112 15.02 -11.14 7.17
CA CYS A 112 16.03 -10.77 8.19
C CYS A 112 15.43 -10.71 9.60
N GLU A 113 14.22 -10.16 9.70
CA GLU A 113 13.50 -9.98 10.97
C GLU A 113 12.57 -11.15 11.32
N LYS A 114 12.65 -12.25 10.58
CA LYS A 114 11.85 -13.47 10.81
C LYS A 114 10.33 -13.21 10.75
N ILE A 115 9.90 -12.22 9.97
CA ILE A 115 8.49 -12.02 9.63
C ILE A 115 8.12 -13.02 8.55
N PRO A 116 7.08 -13.85 8.72
CA PRO A 116 6.66 -14.81 7.71
C PRO A 116 6.29 -14.12 6.39
N THR A 117 6.89 -14.55 5.30
CA THR A 117 6.58 -14.15 3.94
C THR A 117 6.77 -15.35 3.01
N PRO A 118 5.98 -15.52 1.92
CA PRO A 118 6.16 -16.64 1.00
C PRO A 118 7.60 -16.74 0.50
N ARG A 119 8.10 -17.96 0.29
CA ARG A 119 9.41 -18.17 -0.34
C ARG A 119 9.43 -17.52 -1.70
N PHE A 120 10.55 -16.94 -2.08
CA PHE A 120 10.65 -16.21 -3.34
C PHE A 120 12.05 -16.29 -3.96
N GLU A 121 12.07 -16.10 -5.26
CA GLU A 121 13.26 -15.94 -6.10
C GLU A 121 13.13 -14.65 -6.91
N VAL A 122 14.27 -14.09 -7.29
CA VAL A 122 14.36 -12.82 -8.00
C VAL A 122 15.04 -13.05 -9.34
N PHE A 123 14.48 -12.50 -10.40
CA PHE A 123 15.01 -12.56 -11.75
C PHE A 123 15.12 -11.16 -12.36
N GLN A 124 16.14 -10.95 -13.18
CA GLN A 124 16.25 -9.75 -14.00
C GLN A 124 15.58 -9.98 -15.35
N ARG A 125 14.92 -8.96 -15.88
CA ARG A 125 14.28 -9.02 -17.20
C ARG A 125 15.23 -9.54 -18.30
N GLU A 126 16.50 -9.14 -18.23
CA GLU A 126 17.54 -9.54 -19.18
C GLU A 126 17.87 -11.04 -19.12
N GLU A 127 17.59 -11.68 -17.97
CA GLU A 127 17.84 -13.11 -17.77
C GLU A 127 16.75 -14.01 -18.35
N ILE A 128 15.62 -13.44 -18.86
CA ILE A 128 14.48 -14.20 -19.41
C ILE A 128 14.87 -14.83 -20.76
N LYS A 129 15.67 -15.88 -20.71
CA LYS A 129 16.05 -16.72 -21.86
C LYS A 129 15.50 -18.14 -21.63
N LYS A 130 15.46 -18.97 -22.72
CA LYS A 130 14.91 -20.34 -22.65
C LYS A 130 15.47 -21.23 -21.53
N ASP A 131 16.72 -20.98 -21.10
CA ASP A 131 17.37 -21.78 -20.04
C ASP A 131 17.01 -21.31 -18.61
N LEU A 132 16.33 -20.19 -18.45
CA LEU A 132 15.94 -19.65 -17.14
C LEU A 132 14.85 -20.51 -16.47
N LEU A 133 13.97 -21.12 -17.27
CA LEU A 133 12.89 -22.00 -16.78
C LEU A 133 13.42 -23.17 -15.95
N LYS A 134 14.68 -23.57 -16.16
CA LYS A 134 15.37 -24.62 -15.39
C LYS A 134 15.98 -24.13 -14.06
N LYS A 135 15.99 -22.81 -13.82
CA LYS A 135 16.61 -22.21 -12.64
C LYS A 135 15.63 -21.93 -11.49
N ILE A 136 14.31 -22.01 -11.74
CA ILE A 136 13.32 -21.79 -10.70
C ILE A 136 13.23 -23.05 -9.85
N SER A 137 13.56 -22.90 -8.55
CA SER A 137 13.56 -24.02 -7.59
C SER A 137 12.25 -24.16 -6.83
N LEU A 138 11.36 -23.14 -6.91
CA LEU A 138 10.06 -23.16 -6.26
C LEU A 138 9.11 -24.13 -6.99
N PRO A 139 8.39 -24.98 -6.22
CA PRO A 139 7.38 -25.87 -6.80
C PRO A 139 6.17 -25.06 -7.30
N LEU A 140 5.57 -25.53 -8.41
CA LEU A 140 4.30 -24.97 -8.88
C LEU A 140 3.13 -25.34 -7.94
N PRO A 141 2.11 -24.46 -7.83
CA PRO A 141 1.98 -23.19 -8.52
C PRO A 141 2.84 -22.08 -7.89
N VAL A 142 3.22 -21.08 -8.70
CA VAL A 142 3.91 -19.88 -8.25
C VAL A 142 3.20 -18.60 -8.72
N VAL A 143 3.50 -17.48 -8.06
CA VAL A 143 3.05 -16.15 -8.47
C VAL A 143 4.23 -15.38 -9.05
N VAL A 144 4.09 -14.89 -10.28
CA VAL A 144 5.06 -14.05 -10.96
C VAL A 144 4.56 -12.62 -11.00
N LYS A 145 5.37 -11.66 -10.54
CA LYS A 145 4.98 -10.25 -10.48
C LYS A 145 6.16 -9.30 -10.62
N PRO A 146 5.95 -8.07 -11.15
CA PRO A 146 6.97 -7.03 -11.13
C PRO A 146 7.25 -6.58 -9.69
N ALA A 147 8.49 -6.12 -9.43
CA ALA A 147 8.93 -5.75 -8.08
C ALA A 147 8.28 -4.47 -7.54
N ARG A 148 7.99 -3.49 -8.42
CA ARG A 148 7.60 -2.11 -8.06
C ARG A 148 6.26 -1.66 -8.66
N GLU A 149 5.35 -2.59 -8.90
CA GLU A 149 4.00 -2.26 -9.39
C GLU A 149 2.93 -2.56 -8.35
N GLY A 150 1.88 -1.72 -8.34
CA GLY A 150 0.69 -1.88 -7.51
C GLY A 150 -0.47 -2.55 -8.23
N SER A 151 -1.64 -2.62 -7.57
CA SER A 151 -2.94 -2.99 -8.16
C SER A 151 -2.96 -4.28 -8.99
N THR A 152 -2.13 -5.26 -8.68
CA THR A 152 -2.04 -6.56 -9.37
C THR A 152 -1.61 -6.44 -10.86
N ILE A 153 -1.03 -5.29 -11.25
CA ILE A 153 -0.53 -5.07 -12.62
C ILE A 153 0.65 -6.02 -12.90
N GLY A 154 0.61 -6.71 -14.04
CA GLY A 154 1.68 -7.62 -14.46
C GLY A 154 1.78 -8.93 -13.66
N VAL A 155 0.86 -9.19 -12.73
CA VAL A 155 0.82 -10.41 -11.93
C VAL A 155 0.24 -11.58 -12.72
N SER A 156 0.83 -12.77 -12.54
CA SER A 156 0.34 -14.03 -13.12
C SER A 156 0.49 -15.15 -12.11
N ILE A 157 -0.52 -16.01 -12.01
CA ILE A 157 -0.44 -17.29 -11.31
C ILE A 157 -0.04 -18.33 -12.36
N VAL A 158 1.05 -19.05 -12.10
CA VAL A 158 1.62 -20.06 -12.99
C VAL A 158 1.35 -21.43 -12.37
N GLN A 159 0.59 -22.26 -13.09
CA GLN A 159 0.23 -23.61 -12.64
C GLN A 159 1.02 -24.70 -13.35
N LYS A 160 1.57 -24.39 -14.54
CA LYS A 160 2.32 -25.30 -15.40
C LYS A 160 3.60 -24.65 -15.92
N ASP A 161 4.60 -25.46 -16.18
CA ASP A 161 5.92 -25.00 -16.66
C ASP A 161 5.84 -24.15 -17.95
N GLU A 162 4.90 -24.47 -18.84
CA GLU A 162 4.74 -23.76 -20.11
C GLU A 162 4.28 -22.30 -19.93
N GLU A 163 3.60 -22.00 -18.82
CA GLU A 163 3.06 -20.68 -18.51
C GLU A 163 4.14 -19.74 -17.94
N LEU A 164 5.24 -20.28 -17.43
CA LEU A 164 6.25 -19.54 -16.70
C LEU A 164 6.98 -18.51 -17.59
N GLY A 165 7.38 -18.90 -18.78
CA GLY A 165 8.02 -18.01 -19.74
C GLY A 165 7.16 -16.81 -20.14
N PRO A 166 5.90 -17.02 -20.54
CA PRO A 166 4.94 -15.93 -20.78
C PRO A 166 4.72 -15.03 -19.55
N ALA A 167 4.60 -15.59 -18.34
CA ALA A 167 4.40 -14.83 -17.10
C ALA A 167 5.61 -13.93 -16.77
N LEU A 168 6.83 -14.46 -16.86
CA LEU A 168 8.06 -13.68 -16.68
C LEU A 168 8.17 -12.54 -17.70
N LYS A 169 7.86 -12.82 -18.96
CA LYS A 169 7.86 -11.80 -20.01
C LYS A 169 6.87 -10.67 -19.71
N ARG A 170 5.64 -11.04 -19.32
CA ARG A 170 4.60 -10.09 -18.96
C ARG A 170 5.02 -9.22 -17.75
N ALA A 171 5.57 -9.79 -16.70
CA ALA A 171 6.08 -9.02 -15.56
C ALA A 171 7.23 -8.10 -15.97
N GLY A 172 8.12 -8.55 -16.85
CA GLY A 172 9.24 -7.78 -17.41
C GLY A 172 8.84 -6.60 -18.30
N GLU A 173 7.59 -6.52 -18.77
CA GLU A 173 7.05 -5.33 -19.46
C GLU A 173 6.89 -4.13 -18.51
N TYR A 174 6.77 -4.39 -17.21
CA TYR A 174 6.47 -3.39 -16.20
C TYR A 174 7.67 -3.04 -15.30
N ASP A 175 8.59 -4.00 -15.09
CA ASP A 175 9.77 -3.79 -14.25
C ASP A 175 10.98 -4.58 -14.77
N GLU A 176 12.18 -4.13 -14.41
CA GLU A 176 13.43 -4.83 -14.69
C GLU A 176 13.63 -6.00 -13.72
N GLU A 177 13.15 -5.85 -12.48
CA GLU A 177 13.19 -6.89 -11.46
C GLU A 177 11.86 -7.62 -11.34
N ILE A 178 11.92 -8.94 -11.41
CA ILE A 178 10.76 -9.82 -11.39
C ILE A 178 10.83 -10.70 -10.15
N LEU A 179 9.76 -10.72 -9.39
CA LEU A 179 9.57 -11.58 -8.23
C LEU A 179 8.77 -12.82 -8.63
N VAL A 180 9.33 -13.99 -8.35
CA VAL A 180 8.62 -15.27 -8.40
C VAL A 180 8.46 -15.75 -6.97
N GLU A 181 7.24 -15.98 -6.53
CA GLU A 181 6.97 -16.40 -5.16
C GLU A 181 6.04 -17.62 -5.09
N GLU A 182 6.16 -18.35 -4.01
CA GLU A 182 5.31 -19.47 -3.70
C GLU A 182 3.84 -19.05 -3.64
N PHE A 183 2.97 -19.82 -4.30
CA PHE A 183 1.53 -19.58 -4.24
C PHE A 183 0.96 -20.08 -2.92
N MET A 184 0.32 -19.20 -2.17
CA MET A 184 -0.34 -19.53 -0.91
C MET A 184 -1.79 -19.94 -1.15
N LYS A 185 -2.20 -21.13 -0.68
CA LYS A 185 -3.52 -21.73 -0.94
C LYS A 185 -4.62 -21.36 0.06
N GLY A 186 -4.34 -20.44 0.98
CA GLY A 186 -5.28 -20.06 2.02
C GLY A 186 -6.12 -18.85 1.68
N LYS A 187 -6.53 -18.13 2.72
CA LYS A 187 -7.36 -16.93 2.65
C LYS A 187 -6.49 -15.70 2.40
N GLU A 188 -6.99 -14.77 1.62
CA GLU A 188 -6.42 -13.41 1.55
C GLU A 188 -7.01 -12.58 2.68
N ILE A 189 -6.13 -11.99 3.49
CA ILE A 189 -6.52 -11.14 4.61
C ILE A 189 -5.69 -9.85 4.59
N THR A 190 -6.23 -8.80 5.22
CA THR A 190 -5.49 -7.54 5.32
C THR A 190 -5.69 -6.89 6.67
N VAL A 191 -4.67 -6.17 7.13
CA VAL A 191 -4.64 -5.42 8.38
C VAL A 191 -4.29 -3.97 8.10
N GLY A 192 -5.21 -3.05 8.41
CA GLY A 192 -4.90 -1.63 8.47
C GLY A 192 -4.09 -1.32 9.72
N ILE A 193 -3.12 -0.42 9.61
CA ILE A 193 -2.37 0.14 10.74
C ILE A 193 -2.67 1.63 10.79
N LEU A 194 -3.06 2.13 11.95
CA LEU A 194 -3.29 3.55 12.20
C LEU A 194 -2.56 3.96 13.48
N GLU A 195 -1.57 4.87 13.39
CA GLU A 195 -0.81 5.37 14.54
C GLU A 195 -0.23 4.23 15.40
N ASP A 196 0.45 3.25 14.76
CA ASP A 196 1.00 2.04 15.39
C ASP A 196 -0.05 1.09 16.02
N ILE A 197 -1.33 1.29 15.74
CA ILE A 197 -2.41 0.42 16.22
C ILE A 197 -2.94 -0.43 15.06
N PRO A 198 -2.85 -1.78 15.16
CA PRO A 198 -3.47 -2.67 14.18
C PRO A 198 -5.01 -2.59 14.28
N LEU A 199 -5.64 -2.35 13.16
CA LEU A 199 -7.10 -2.38 13.02
C LEU A 199 -7.62 -3.82 12.87
N PRO A 200 -8.94 -4.03 12.94
CA PRO A 200 -9.53 -5.34 12.70
C PRO A 200 -9.13 -5.96 11.36
N VAL A 201 -8.84 -7.26 11.39
CA VAL A 201 -8.44 -8.05 10.21
C VAL A 201 -9.64 -8.24 9.30
N ILE A 202 -9.47 -7.95 8.02
CA ILE A 202 -10.47 -8.17 6.97
C ILE A 202 -10.09 -9.41 6.17
N GLU A 203 -11.04 -10.29 5.91
CA GLU A 203 -10.93 -11.35 4.92
C GLU A 203 -11.46 -10.85 3.57
N ILE A 204 -10.71 -11.08 2.52
CA ILE A 204 -10.99 -10.67 1.15
C ILE A 204 -11.40 -11.92 0.35
N VAL A 205 -12.62 -11.96 -0.16
CA VAL A 205 -13.16 -13.09 -0.90
C VAL A 205 -13.61 -12.63 -2.28
N PRO A 206 -12.73 -12.65 -3.28
CA PRO A 206 -13.08 -12.31 -4.65
C PRO A 206 -13.91 -13.42 -5.27
N LYS A 207 -14.97 -13.08 -6.02
CA LYS A 207 -15.82 -14.06 -6.72
C LYS A 207 -15.08 -14.85 -7.79
N SER A 208 -14.10 -14.23 -8.43
CA SER A 208 -13.24 -14.85 -9.45
C SER A 208 -12.22 -15.83 -8.87
N GLY A 209 -12.07 -15.90 -7.53
CA GLY A 209 -11.03 -16.66 -6.86
C GLY A 209 -9.65 -15.97 -6.85
N PHE A 210 -9.49 -14.83 -7.51
CA PHE A 210 -8.26 -14.04 -7.52
C PHE A 210 -8.55 -12.54 -7.40
N TYR A 211 -7.86 -11.85 -6.48
CA TYR A 211 -8.06 -10.44 -6.20
C TYR A 211 -7.26 -9.57 -7.18
N ASP A 212 -7.71 -9.56 -8.43
CA ASP A 212 -7.14 -8.77 -9.52
C ASP A 212 -7.67 -7.33 -9.54
N TYR A 213 -7.22 -6.55 -10.53
CA TYR A 213 -7.64 -5.16 -10.70
C TYR A 213 -9.18 -5.02 -10.82
N HIS A 214 -9.82 -5.92 -11.58
CA HIS A 214 -11.27 -5.90 -11.78
C HIS A 214 -12.01 -6.17 -10.46
N SER A 215 -11.58 -7.20 -9.73
CA SER A 215 -12.16 -7.58 -8.43
C SER A 215 -11.96 -6.50 -7.35
N LYS A 216 -10.87 -5.71 -7.43
CA LYS A 216 -10.56 -4.61 -6.50
C LYS A 216 -11.48 -3.40 -6.67
N TYR A 217 -11.83 -3.06 -7.91
CA TYR A 217 -12.46 -1.78 -8.22
C TYR A 217 -13.89 -1.90 -8.77
N THR A 218 -14.38 -3.11 -9.05
CA THR A 218 -15.77 -3.34 -9.48
C THR A 218 -16.66 -3.67 -8.28
N LYS A 219 -17.69 -2.86 -8.09
CA LYS A 219 -18.63 -3.05 -6.97
C LYS A 219 -19.32 -4.41 -7.06
N GLY A 220 -19.26 -5.17 -5.96
CA GLY A 220 -19.94 -6.46 -5.83
C GLY A 220 -19.13 -7.66 -6.32
N GLU A 221 -17.93 -7.49 -6.88
CA GLU A 221 -17.06 -8.60 -7.32
C GLU A 221 -16.23 -9.20 -6.17
N THR A 222 -16.13 -8.51 -5.05
CA THR A 222 -15.43 -8.99 -3.86
C THR A 222 -16.27 -8.82 -2.62
N GLN A 223 -16.34 -9.86 -1.81
CA GLN A 223 -16.91 -9.82 -0.47
C GLN A 223 -15.82 -9.53 0.54
N TYR A 224 -16.07 -8.60 1.44
CA TYR A 224 -15.18 -8.26 2.56
C TYR A 224 -15.84 -8.70 3.86
N ILE A 225 -15.15 -9.55 4.63
CA ILE A 225 -15.68 -10.16 5.84
C ILE A 225 -14.93 -9.61 7.04
N LEU A 226 -15.65 -8.95 7.93
CA LEU A 226 -15.12 -8.37 9.17
C LEU A 226 -15.91 -8.91 10.36
N PRO A 227 -15.24 -9.47 11.38
CA PRO A 227 -13.82 -9.83 11.37
C PRO A 227 -13.53 -11.01 10.42
N ALA A 228 -12.27 -11.20 10.02
CA ALA A 228 -11.84 -12.33 9.20
C ALA A 228 -12.18 -13.67 9.88
N ARG A 229 -12.59 -14.66 9.09
CA ARG A 229 -12.98 -16.01 9.56
C ARG A 229 -11.76 -16.92 9.72
N ILE A 230 -10.87 -16.55 10.63
CA ILE A 230 -9.70 -17.32 11.06
C ILE A 230 -9.73 -17.50 12.57
N SER A 231 -8.96 -18.45 13.10
CA SER A 231 -8.90 -18.69 14.54
C SER A 231 -8.40 -17.44 15.28
N ARG A 232 -8.83 -17.28 16.55
CA ARG A 232 -8.42 -16.11 17.35
C ARG A 232 -6.90 -15.98 17.47
N GLU A 233 -6.20 -17.10 17.61
CA GLU A 233 -4.74 -17.12 17.68
C GLU A 233 -4.12 -16.56 16.41
N ARG A 234 -4.57 -17.01 15.24
CA ARG A 234 -4.08 -16.55 13.93
C ARG A 234 -4.47 -15.10 13.64
N TYR A 235 -5.62 -14.68 14.11
CA TYR A 235 -6.07 -13.30 14.01
C TYR A 235 -5.12 -12.34 14.75
N LEU A 236 -4.81 -12.63 16.02
CA LEU A 236 -3.89 -11.82 16.82
C LEU A 236 -2.46 -11.86 16.24
N TYR A 237 -2.02 -13.02 15.77
CA TYR A 237 -0.72 -13.17 15.14
C TYR A 237 -0.64 -12.39 13.81
N ALA A 238 -1.70 -12.36 13.00
CA ALA A 238 -1.75 -11.54 11.79
C ALA A 238 -1.61 -10.04 12.11
N GLN A 239 -2.25 -9.56 13.19
CA GLN A 239 -2.08 -8.18 13.65
C GLN A 239 -0.65 -7.90 14.13
N GLU A 240 -0.05 -8.81 14.89
CA GLU A 240 1.33 -8.70 15.41
C GLU A 240 2.35 -8.60 14.28
N ILE A 241 2.33 -9.54 13.32
CA ILE A 241 3.30 -9.53 12.23
C ILE A 241 3.07 -8.37 11.26
N SER A 242 1.84 -7.88 11.12
CA SER A 242 1.53 -6.70 10.33
C SER A 242 2.11 -5.43 10.96
N LEU A 243 1.96 -5.28 12.27
CA LEU A 243 2.58 -4.17 12.99
C LEU A 243 4.11 -4.24 12.91
N LYS A 244 4.68 -5.44 13.07
CA LYS A 244 6.12 -5.64 12.94
C LYS A 244 6.62 -5.31 11.53
N ALA A 245 5.88 -5.71 10.47
CA ALA A 245 6.21 -5.37 9.08
C ALA A 245 6.17 -3.85 8.83
N PHE A 246 5.16 -3.16 9.37
CA PHE A 246 5.05 -1.71 9.33
C PHE A 246 6.27 -1.03 10.00
N GLN A 247 6.64 -1.47 11.19
CA GLN A 247 7.72 -0.89 11.99
C GLN A 247 9.09 -1.12 11.36
N ILE A 248 9.39 -2.34 10.87
CA ILE A 248 10.70 -2.66 10.30
C ILE A 248 10.98 -1.91 8.99
N LEU A 249 9.94 -1.58 8.22
CA LEU A 249 10.08 -0.73 7.04
C LEU A 249 10.17 0.76 7.38
N GLY A 250 10.00 1.14 8.66
CA GLY A 250 10.00 2.53 9.10
C GLY A 250 8.75 3.30 8.69
N CYS A 251 7.64 2.62 8.47
CA CYS A 251 6.36 3.24 8.14
C CYS A 251 5.85 4.12 9.29
N SER A 252 5.03 5.11 8.97
CA SER A 252 4.43 6.00 9.97
C SER A 252 3.03 6.46 9.57
N GLY A 253 2.23 6.83 10.58
CA GLY A 253 0.87 7.33 10.42
C GLY A 253 -0.11 6.24 10.02
N VAL A 254 -0.14 5.85 8.76
CA VAL A 254 -1.09 4.88 8.23
C VAL A 254 -0.44 3.94 7.21
N ALA A 255 -0.84 2.67 7.24
CA ALA A 255 -0.54 1.71 6.17
C ALA A 255 -1.60 0.59 6.13
N ARG A 256 -1.54 -0.22 5.09
CA ARG A 256 -2.28 -1.48 4.99
C ARG A 256 -1.29 -2.59 4.67
N VAL A 257 -1.32 -3.64 5.47
CA VAL A 257 -0.50 -4.84 5.29
C VAL A 257 -1.39 -5.93 4.72
N ASP A 258 -1.02 -6.44 3.55
CA ASP A 258 -1.74 -7.50 2.85
C ASP A 258 -1.05 -8.84 3.12
N LEU A 259 -1.83 -9.87 3.47
CA LEU A 259 -1.34 -11.18 3.86
C LEU A 259 -2.11 -12.28 3.12
N MET A 260 -1.42 -13.40 2.90
CA MET A 260 -2.05 -14.67 2.55
C MET A 260 -1.86 -15.65 3.69
N THR A 261 -2.84 -16.53 3.91
CA THR A 261 -2.64 -17.66 4.84
C THR A 261 -2.24 -18.92 4.08
N ASP A 262 -1.67 -19.88 4.77
CA ASP A 262 -1.59 -21.27 4.31
C ASP A 262 -2.87 -22.07 4.63
N GLU A 263 -2.88 -23.36 4.33
CA GLU A 263 -4.00 -24.27 4.61
C GLU A 263 -4.27 -24.44 6.12
N ASN A 264 -3.29 -24.13 6.99
CA ASN A 264 -3.40 -24.17 8.46
C ASN A 264 -3.69 -22.77 9.06
N GLU A 265 -4.11 -21.82 8.24
CA GLU A 265 -4.39 -20.42 8.59
C GLU A 265 -3.16 -19.64 9.11
N ASN A 266 -1.92 -20.11 8.90
CA ASN A 266 -0.72 -19.35 9.25
C ASN A 266 -0.60 -18.14 8.30
N PRO A 267 -0.51 -16.89 8.81
CA PRO A 267 -0.43 -15.71 7.96
C PRO A 267 1.01 -15.42 7.48
N PHE A 268 1.13 -14.99 6.23
CA PHE A 268 2.38 -14.58 5.56
C PHE A 268 2.19 -13.20 4.94
N VAL A 269 3.06 -12.26 5.25
CA VAL A 269 3.03 -10.91 4.68
C VAL A 269 3.44 -10.95 3.21
N ILE A 270 2.60 -10.42 2.33
CA ILE A 270 2.86 -10.35 0.89
C ILE A 270 3.19 -8.93 0.41
N ASP A 271 2.60 -7.90 1.03
CA ASP A 271 2.80 -6.50 0.64
C ASP A 271 2.50 -5.53 1.78
N VAL A 272 3.11 -4.33 1.73
CA VAL A 272 2.80 -3.21 2.63
C VAL A 272 2.51 -1.98 1.78
N ASN A 273 1.30 -1.44 1.91
CA ASN A 273 0.84 -0.26 1.19
C ASN A 273 0.85 0.95 2.14
N THR A 274 1.71 1.93 1.88
CA THR A 274 1.89 3.13 2.73
C THR A 274 0.88 4.24 2.47
N MET A 275 0.14 4.17 1.36
CA MET A 275 -0.98 5.08 1.04
C MET A 275 -2.22 4.29 0.61
N PRO A 276 -2.88 3.61 1.56
CA PRO A 276 -4.07 2.81 1.24
C PRO A 276 -5.21 3.69 0.74
N GLY A 277 -6.03 3.16 -0.15
CA GLY A 277 -7.21 3.85 -0.67
C GLY A 277 -8.14 4.32 0.45
N MET A 278 -8.67 5.53 0.29
CA MET A 278 -9.50 6.24 1.26
C MET A 278 -10.86 6.62 0.66
N THR A 279 -11.50 5.68 -0.03
CA THR A 279 -12.92 5.79 -0.40
C THR A 279 -13.78 5.02 0.59
N GLU A 280 -15.08 5.27 0.65
CA GLU A 280 -16.02 4.52 1.52
C GLU A 280 -15.97 2.99 1.31
N THR A 281 -15.60 2.56 0.12
CA THR A 281 -15.47 1.14 -0.21
C THR A 281 -14.10 0.55 0.07
N SER A 282 -13.12 1.37 0.41
CA SER A 282 -11.73 0.96 0.66
C SER A 282 -11.59 0.18 1.98
N LEU A 283 -10.59 -0.70 2.02
CA LEU A 283 -10.40 -1.65 3.14
C LEU A 283 -10.03 -0.95 4.45
N LEU A 284 -9.14 0.05 4.40
CA LEU A 284 -8.74 0.77 5.61
C LEU A 284 -9.92 1.51 6.26
N PRO A 285 -10.73 2.32 5.55
CA PRO A 285 -11.94 2.92 6.12
C PRO A 285 -12.94 1.90 6.68
N LYS A 286 -13.10 0.74 6.03
CA LYS A 286 -13.96 -0.34 6.55
C LYS A 286 -13.45 -0.89 7.89
N ALA A 287 -12.14 -1.17 7.99
CA ALA A 287 -11.54 -1.64 9.24
C ALA A 287 -11.67 -0.59 10.36
N ALA A 288 -11.43 0.69 10.05
CA ALA A 288 -11.57 1.80 10.97
C ALA A 288 -13.02 1.94 11.45
N SER A 289 -13.99 1.95 10.54
CA SER A 289 -15.42 2.01 10.87
C SER A 289 -15.86 0.86 11.76
N TYR A 290 -15.41 -0.36 11.50
CA TYR A 290 -15.69 -1.52 12.36
C TYR A 290 -15.06 -1.38 13.75
N ALA A 291 -13.92 -0.69 13.86
CA ALA A 291 -13.30 -0.33 15.14
C ALA A 291 -13.95 0.88 15.84
N GLY A 292 -15.05 1.43 15.29
CA GLY A 292 -15.75 2.58 15.85
C GLY A 292 -15.14 3.94 15.50
N ILE A 293 -14.27 4.01 14.46
CA ILE A 293 -13.65 5.25 13.98
C ILE A 293 -14.37 5.68 12.69
N PRO A 294 -15.20 6.73 12.71
CA PRO A 294 -15.84 7.30 11.52
C PRO A 294 -14.83 7.77 10.49
N PHE A 295 -15.23 7.85 9.22
CA PHE A 295 -14.34 8.20 8.12
C PHE A 295 -13.69 9.58 8.30
N GLU A 296 -14.46 10.56 8.74
CA GLU A 296 -13.99 11.93 8.98
C GLU A 296 -12.94 11.98 10.10
N ASP A 297 -13.12 11.16 11.15
CA ASP A 297 -12.18 11.05 12.26
C ASP A 297 -10.91 10.30 11.83
N LEU A 298 -11.03 9.27 11.01
CA LEU A 298 -9.89 8.58 10.41
C LEU A 298 -9.04 9.56 9.59
N VAL A 299 -9.66 10.34 8.70
CA VAL A 299 -8.97 11.32 7.87
C VAL A 299 -8.30 12.40 8.73
N GLU A 300 -8.99 12.91 9.74
CA GLU A 300 -8.42 13.90 10.67
C GLU A 300 -7.22 13.34 11.45
N ARG A 301 -7.30 12.13 11.98
CA ARG A 301 -6.18 11.49 12.69
C ARG A 301 -4.96 11.33 11.79
N ILE A 302 -5.15 10.92 10.54
CA ILE A 302 -4.07 10.84 9.56
C ILE A 302 -3.45 12.21 9.32
N LEU A 303 -4.27 13.27 9.16
CA LEU A 303 -3.80 14.64 8.99
C LEU A 303 -2.99 15.14 10.20
N LEU A 304 -3.45 14.87 11.41
CA LEU A 304 -2.77 15.28 12.65
C LEU A 304 -1.39 14.64 12.81
N GLY A 305 -1.14 13.50 12.16
CA GLY A 305 0.15 12.82 12.08
C GLY A 305 1.13 13.43 11.06
N ALA A 306 0.74 14.49 10.32
CA ALA A 306 1.60 15.12 9.32
C ALA A 306 2.85 15.74 9.96
N SER A 307 4.02 15.42 9.42
CA SER A 307 5.33 15.91 9.91
C SER A 307 6.38 15.80 8.80
N LEU A 308 7.49 16.48 8.95
CA LEU A 308 8.73 16.15 8.24
C LEU A 308 9.33 14.90 8.89
N LYS A 309 9.88 13.99 8.08
CA LYS A 309 10.38 12.69 8.53
C LYS A 309 11.90 12.59 8.57
N MET A 310 12.58 13.51 7.87
CA MET A 310 14.05 13.57 7.83
C MET A 310 14.66 14.52 8.87
N GLU A 311 13.86 15.33 9.53
CA GLU A 311 14.33 16.08 10.70
C GLU A 311 14.38 15.14 11.89
N GLY A 312 15.58 14.82 12.34
CA GLY A 312 15.78 14.15 13.62
C GLY A 312 15.07 14.95 14.71
N GLY A 313 14.25 14.28 15.52
CA GLY A 313 13.49 14.94 16.58
C GLY A 313 14.41 15.82 17.44
N LYS A 314 14.04 17.11 17.53
CA LYS A 314 14.57 18.04 18.53
C LYS A 314 13.82 17.80 19.83
#